data_b3c24bd1bef46904bf7af8fb6ca523b2
#
_entry.id   b3c24bd1bef46904bf7af8fb6ca523b2
#
_cell.length_a   1.000
_cell.length_b   1.000
_cell.length_c   1.000
_cell.angle_alpha   90.00
_cell.angle_beta   90.00
_cell.angle_gamma   90.00
#
_symmetry.space_group_name_H-M   'P 1'
#
loop_
_entity.id
_entity.type
_entity.pdbx_description
1 polymer ?
#
loop_
_entity_poly.entity_id
_entity_poly.type
_entity_poly.pdbx_seq_one_letter_code
_entity_poly.pdbx_strand_id
1 'polypeptide(L)'
;MIAIEMKEIAPEPAAAPVRSHAASVLGLSKRFGQTIVLENISFDVEEGEALVLLGASGSGKTTILRVIAGLEHPYTGRVMLHGKDVTDLPARERGVGVIFQSYALFPKMTVEKNIGYGLRIRHRGRKEIRKTVNELLSLVQLEEHRKKYPSQLSGGQQQRVAIARTLAYKPEVLLFDEPFGALDTQTRVHLRREIRMLLKKVNVPAIFITHDQEEAIELGDRIAVLNAGHLEQIGTPEEIYNHPATEHVATFFGAANILSGVVRAGHVEIGTASIPAKLDPAEFQEGQPVKLAFRPEDIVLSKADSLPPGRILLSSGFIEEISFGGAYERVTLRLDFSAPPANEPSDTSYYLTTQTPEDNRDAKPIIATRTKSEVSILPLRTRDPVVVCLRSFTVLPTID
;
A
#
# COMPACT_ATOMS: atom_id res chain seq x y z
N MET A 1 -64.05 9.38 33.37
CA MET A 1 -63.18 10.32 32.66
C MET A 1 -61.78 9.75 32.82
N ILE A 2 -61.27 9.01 31.76
CA ILE A 2 -60.00 8.37 31.78
C ILE A 2 -59.07 9.29 30.97
N ALA A 3 -58.04 9.86 31.64
CA ALA A 3 -56.99 10.67 31.00
C ALA A 3 -56.02 9.75 30.28
N ILE A 4 -55.93 9.91 28.98
CA ILE A 4 -54.89 9.24 28.14
C ILE A 4 -53.65 10.13 28.17
N GLU A 5 -52.62 9.67 28.86
CA GLU A 5 -51.28 10.27 28.82
C GLU A 5 -50.68 10.05 27.43
N MET A 6 -50.54 11.10 26.65
CA MET A 6 -49.77 11.09 25.39
C MET A 6 -48.29 11.10 25.74
N LYS A 7 -47.64 9.99 25.51
CA LYS A 7 -46.16 9.84 25.57
C LYS A 7 -45.57 10.60 24.41
N GLU A 8 -44.85 11.67 24.71
CA GLU A 8 -44.07 12.45 23.74
C GLU A 8 -42.99 11.55 23.13
N ILE A 9 -43.10 11.28 21.83
CA ILE A 9 -42.09 10.53 21.06
C ILE A 9 -40.93 11.51 20.82
N ALA A 10 -39.79 11.25 21.46
CA ALA A 10 -38.55 11.99 21.21
C ALA A 10 -38.19 11.90 19.71
N PRO A 11 -37.76 13.00 19.09
CA PRO A 11 -37.37 12.97 17.70
C PRO A 11 -36.17 12.03 17.51
N GLU A 12 -36.26 11.17 16.50
CA GLU A 12 -35.19 10.31 16.04
C GLU A 12 -33.91 11.15 15.78
N PRO A 13 -32.73 10.72 16.24
CA PRO A 13 -31.52 11.49 16.00
C PRO A 13 -31.33 11.64 14.49
N ALA A 14 -31.19 12.88 14.03
CA ALA A 14 -30.92 13.21 12.64
C ALA A 14 -29.76 12.36 12.12
N ALA A 15 -30.00 11.59 11.05
CA ALA A 15 -29.00 10.80 10.38
C ALA A 15 -27.80 11.72 10.08
N ALA A 16 -26.60 11.31 10.49
CA ALA A 16 -25.38 12.02 10.15
C ALA A 16 -25.34 12.26 8.62
N PRO A 17 -24.89 13.44 8.17
CA PRO A 17 -24.87 13.75 6.75
C PRO A 17 -24.08 12.64 6.03
N VAL A 18 -24.74 11.94 5.10
CA VAL A 18 -24.12 10.95 4.23
C VAL A 18 -23.00 11.69 3.50
N ARG A 19 -21.75 11.44 3.87
CA ARG A 19 -20.59 11.96 3.13
C ARG A 19 -20.71 11.41 1.72
N SER A 20 -20.88 12.29 0.75
CA SER A 20 -20.91 11.87 -0.66
C SER A 20 -19.48 11.61 -1.08
N HIS A 21 -19.09 10.33 -1.22
CA HIS A 21 -17.80 9.96 -1.79
C HIS A 21 -17.71 10.42 -3.25
N ALA A 22 -16.52 10.85 -3.68
CA ALA A 22 -16.26 11.22 -5.07
C ALA A 22 -16.39 10.01 -6.01
N ALA A 23 -15.93 8.85 -5.56
CA ALA A 23 -16.14 7.58 -6.25
C ALA A 23 -16.39 6.46 -5.25
N SER A 24 -17.23 5.48 -5.62
CA SER A 24 -17.41 4.24 -4.86
C SER A 24 -17.50 3.05 -5.81
N VAL A 25 -16.87 1.97 -5.42
CA VAL A 25 -16.97 0.65 -6.05
C VAL A 25 -17.64 -0.25 -5.04
N LEU A 26 -18.76 -0.90 -5.41
CA LEU A 26 -19.62 -1.66 -4.51
C LEU A 26 -19.81 -3.09 -5.02
N GLY A 27 -19.23 -4.07 -4.31
CA GLY A 27 -19.40 -5.49 -4.60
C GLY A 27 -18.94 -5.90 -6.00
N LEU A 28 -17.89 -5.26 -6.52
CA LEU A 28 -17.42 -5.43 -7.88
C LEU A 28 -16.81 -6.82 -8.08
N SER A 29 -17.37 -7.59 -9.00
CA SER A 29 -16.77 -8.84 -9.47
C SER A 29 -16.60 -8.82 -10.98
N LYS A 30 -15.55 -9.47 -11.49
CA LYS A 30 -15.26 -9.58 -12.93
C LYS A 30 -14.71 -10.94 -13.26
N ARG A 31 -15.20 -11.50 -14.38
CA ARG A 31 -14.67 -12.72 -14.97
C ARG A 31 -14.40 -12.54 -16.48
N PHE A 32 -13.45 -13.29 -16.99
CA PHE A 32 -13.19 -13.44 -18.41
C PHE A 32 -13.32 -14.94 -18.75
N GLY A 33 -14.38 -15.29 -19.49
CA GLY A 33 -14.75 -16.70 -19.68
C GLY A 33 -15.05 -17.37 -18.34
N GLN A 34 -14.27 -18.41 -17.99
CA GLN A 34 -14.37 -19.11 -16.71
C GLN A 34 -13.45 -18.56 -15.61
N THR A 35 -12.53 -17.67 -15.94
CA THR A 35 -11.54 -17.15 -14.98
C THR A 35 -12.13 -15.97 -14.22
N ILE A 36 -12.22 -16.08 -12.90
CA ILE A 36 -12.56 -14.98 -11.99
C ILE A 36 -11.29 -14.14 -11.81
N VAL A 37 -11.40 -12.84 -12.06
CA VAL A 37 -10.29 -11.87 -11.95
C VAL A 37 -10.49 -10.94 -10.77
N LEU A 38 -11.74 -10.64 -10.42
CA LEU A 38 -12.11 -9.82 -9.28
C LEU A 38 -13.30 -10.46 -8.57
N GLU A 39 -13.26 -10.45 -7.24
CA GLU A 39 -14.32 -11.02 -6.41
C GLU A 39 -14.69 -10.07 -5.29
N ASN A 40 -15.93 -9.56 -5.33
CA ASN A 40 -16.56 -8.75 -4.28
C ASN A 40 -15.75 -7.54 -3.79
N ILE A 41 -15.13 -6.79 -4.70
CA ILE A 41 -14.31 -5.62 -4.36
C ILE A 41 -15.21 -4.44 -4.01
N SER A 42 -14.97 -3.84 -2.83
CA SER A 42 -15.67 -2.63 -2.39
C SER A 42 -14.71 -1.63 -1.76
N PHE A 43 -14.74 -0.38 -2.22
CA PHE A 43 -14.00 0.73 -1.64
C PHE A 43 -14.63 2.06 -2.08
N ASP A 44 -14.26 3.12 -1.39
CA ASP A 44 -14.65 4.50 -1.68
C ASP A 44 -13.43 5.40 -1.78
N VAL A 45 -13.62 6.54 -2.43
CA VAL A 45 -12.63 7.61 -2.60
C VAL A 45 -13.28 8.94 -2.25
N GLU A 46 -12.65 9.69 -1.36
CA GLU A 46 -13.14 10.99 -0.92
C GLU A 46 -12.74 12.11 -1.88
N GLU A 47 -13.35 13.29 -1.71
CA GLU A 47 -12.98 14.48 -2.47
C GLU A 47 -11.52 14.87 -2.24
N GLY A 48 -10.77 15.07 -3.32
CA GLY A 48 -9.35 15.43 -3.28
C GLY A 48 -8.42 14.36 -2.71
N GLU A 49 -8.93 13.14 -2.47
CA GLU A 49 -8.15 11.99 -2.03
C GLU A 49 -7.37 11.36 -3.18
N ALA A 50 -6.16 10.90 -2.88
CA ALA A 50 -5.39 10.00 -3.73
C ALA A 50 -5.43 8.58 -3.14
N LEU A 51 -6.22 7.69 -3.75
CA LEU A 51 -6.23 6.26 -3.41
C LEU A 51 -5.28 5.50 -4.33
N VAL A 52 -4.42 4.65 -3.76
CA VAL A 52 -3.51 3.80 -4.53
C VAL A 52 -3.95 2.34 -4.47
N LEU A 53 -4.24 1.73 -5.60
CA LEU A 53 -4.44 0.29 -5.75
C LEU A 53 -3.06 -0.37 -5.91
N LEU A 54 -2.60 -1.06 -4.89
CA LEU A 54 -1.30 -1.71 -4.82
C LEU A 54 -1.44 -3.24 -4.89
N GLY A 55 -0.55 -3.92 -5.58
CA GLY A 55 -0.55 -5.39 -5.65
C GLY A 55 0.37 -5.93 -6.74
N ALA A 56 0.63 -7.23 -6.73
CA ALA A 56 1.44 -7.90 -7.74
C ALA A 56 0.80 -7.82 -9.13
N SER A 57 1.58 -8.11 -10.17
CA SER A 57 1.05 -8.25 -11.54
C SER A 57 -0.03 -9.34 -11.57
N GLY A 58 -1.14 -9.06 -12.25
CA GLY A 58 -2.27 -10.00 -12.31
C GLY A 58 -3.25 -9.95 -11.13
N SER A 59 -3.06 -9.10 -10.11
CA SER A 59 -3.98 -8.98 -8.97
C SER A 59 -5.33 -8.31 -9.30
N GLY A 60 -5.56 -7.84 -10.54
CA GLY A 60 -6.83 -7.27 -10.98
C GLY A 60 -6.90 -5.74 -11.03
N LYS A 61 -5.85 -5.01 -10.63
CA LYS A 61 -5.82 -3.53 -10.56
C LYS A 61 -6.25 -2.83 -11.85
N THR A 62 -5.64 -3.19 -12.99
CA THR A 62 -5.98 -2.63 -14.31
C THR A 62 -7.42 -2.93 -14.70
N THR A 63 -7.94 -4.09 -14.28
CA THR A 63 -9.34 -4.46 -14.51
C THR A 63 -10.29 -3.55 -13.72
N ILE A 64 -10.00 -3.28 -12.45
CA ILE A 64 -10.77 -2.32 -11.62
C ILE A 64 -10.78 -0.95 -12.30
N LEU A 65 -9.60 -0.44 -12.68
CA LEU A 65 -9.50 0.86 -13.35
C LEU A 65 -10.31 0.92 -14.63
N ARG A 66 -10.23 -0.11 -15.48
CA ARG A 66 -11.00 -0.19 -16.73
C ARG A 66 -12.50 -0.24 -16.48
N VAL A 67 -12.95 -0.92 -15.43
CA VAL A 67 -14.37 -0.94 -15.04
C VAL A 67 -14.82 0.44 -14.57
N ILE A 68 -14.05 1.14 -13.74
CA ILE A 68 -14.36 2.51 -13.30
C ILE A 68 -14.39 3.45 -14.51
N ALA A 69 -13.44 3.33 -15.44
CA ALA A 69 -13.37 4.13 -16.66
C ALA A 69 -14.51 3.86 -17.66
N GLY A 70 -15.28 2.77 -17.51
CA GLY A 70 -16.30 2.35 -18.48
C GLY A 70 -15.73 1.74 -19.76
N LEU A 71 -14.50 1.23 -19.68
CA LEU A 71 -13.83 0.49 -20.76
C LEU A 71 -14.10 -1.02 -20.67
N GLU A 72 -14.54 -1.47 -19.50
CA GLU A 72 -14.97 -2.85 -19.22
C GLU A 72 -16.26 -2.83 -18.41
N HIS A 73 -17.13 -3.82 -18.60
CA HIS A 73 -18.31 -4.01 -17.78
C HIS A 73 -18.02 -4.96 -16.62
N PRO A 74 -18.51 -4.72 -15.41
CA PRO A 74 -18.44 -5.69 -14.31
C PRO A 74 -19.31 -6.92 -14.63
N TYR A 75 -19.04 -8.02 -13.93
CA TYR A 75 -19.95 -9.17 -13.90
C TYR A 75 -21.07 -8.93 -12.89
N THR A 76 -20.70 -8.43 -11.71
CA THR A 76 -21.63 -7.93 -10.67
C THR A 76 -21.04 -6.68 -10.01
N GLY A 77 -21.87 -5.98 -9.25
CA GLY A 77 -21.45 -4.78 -8.51
C GLY A 77 -21.77 -3.47 -9.24
N ARG A 78 -21.40 -2.36 -8.61
CA ARG A 78 -21.72 -1.01 -9.10
C ARG A 78 -20.53 -0.08 -8.99
N VAL A 79 -20.50 0.91 -9.87
CA VAL A 79 -19.58 2.06 -9.83
C VAL A 79 -20.42 3.32 -9.66
N MET A 80 -20.16 4.05 -8.59
CA MET A 80 -20.83 5.33 -8.30
C MET A 80 -19.81 6.47 -8.42
N LEU A 81 -20.21 7.57 -9.06
CA LEU A 81 -19.44 8.82 -9.09
C LEU A 81 -20.34 9.93 -8.53
N HIS A 82 -19.89 10.63 -7.49
CA HIS A 82 -20.66 11.65 -6.75
C HIS A 82 -22.11 11.22 -6.47
N GLY A 83 -22.28 9.97 -6.01
CA GLY A 83 -23.58 9.38 -5.69
C GLY A 83 -24.42 8.95 -6.88
N LYS A 84 -23.94 9.14 -8.13
CA LYS A 84 -24.62 8.71 -9.35
C LYS A 84 -24.11 7.34 -9.79
N ASP A 85 -25.01 6.40 -10.05
CA ASP A 85 -24.67 5.11 -10.67
C ASP A 85 -24.24 5.33 -12.14
N VAL A 86 -23.00 4.97 -12.46
CA VAL A 86 -22.41 5.10 -13.78
C VAL A 86 -22.05 3.73 -14.40
N THR A 87 -22.48 2.65 -13.77
CA THR A 87 -22.09 1.26 -14.12
C THR A 87 -22.32 0.96 -15.59
N ASP A 88 -23.48 1.32 -16.12
CA ASP A 88 -23.88 1.05 -17.50
C ASP A 88 -23.56 2.21 -18.47
N LEU A 89 -23.03 3.34 -17.97
CA LEU A 89 -22.66 4.46 -18.83
C LEU A 89 -21.38 4.16 -19.61
N PRO A 90 -21.31 4.51 -20.89
CA PRO A 90 -20.07 4.40 -21.68
C PRO A 90 -19.03 5.40 -21.16
N ALA A 91 -17.74 5.09 -21.33
CA ALA A 91 -16.60 5.88 -20.83
C ALA A 91 -16.72 7.40 -21.10
N ARG A 92 -17.23 7.80 -22.30
CA ARG A 92 -17.38 9.21 -22.70
C ARG A 92 -18.39 10.00 -21.83
N GLU A 93 -19.28 9.30 -21.10
CA GLU A 93 -20.37 9.90 -20.32
C GLU A 93 -20.11 9.86 -18.81
N ARG A 94 -19.02 9.16 -18.36
CA ARG A 94 -18.72 9.01 -16.95
C ARG A 94 -17.99 10.20 -16.31
N GLY A 95 -17.43 11.13 -17.12
CA GLY A 95 -16.68 12.26 -16.57
C GLY A 95 -15.31 11.91 -15.99
N VAL A 96 -14.81 10.69 -16.18
CA VAL A 96 -13.49 10.26 -15.66
C VAL A 96 -12.36 10.64 -16.61
N GLY A 97 -11.20 10.96 -16.04
CA GLY A 97 -9.98 11.22 -16.80
C GLY A 97 -8.99 10.08 -16.65
N VAL A 98 -8.51 9.50 -17.75
CA VAL A 98 -7.54 8.38 -17.71
C VAL A 98 -6.18 8.83 -18.22
N ILE A 99 -5.13 8.54 -17.43
CA ILE A 99 -3.72 8.70 -17.80
C ILE A 99 -3.11 7.31 -17.90
N PHE A 100 -2.79 6.89 -19.12
CA PHE A 100 -2.21 5.58 -19.40
C PHE A 100 -0.69 5.57 -19.20
N GLN A 101 -0.11 4.42 -19.01
CA GLN A 101 1.34 4.20 -18.86
C GLN A 101 2.16 4.81 -20.02
N SER A 102 1.66 4.75 -21.26
CA SER A 102 2.29 5.32 -22.45
C SER A 102 1.99 6.81 -22.64
N TYR A 103 1.29 7.46 -21.68
CA TYR A 103 0.79 8.84 -21.76
C TYR A 103 -0.18 9.10 -22.91
N ALA A 104 -0.20 8.27 -23.95
CA ALA A 104 -1.08 8.32 -25.14
C ALA A 104 -1.20 9.73 -25.76
N LEU A 105 -0.09 10.48 -25.81
CA LEU A 105 -0.06 11.81 -26.44
C LEU A 105 -0.19 11.69 -27.96
N PHE A 106 -0.84 12.67 -28.59
CA PHE A 106 -0.92 12.77 -30.04
C PHE A 106 0.42 13.22 -30.62
N PRO A 107 1.21 12.33 -31.29
CA PRO A 107 2.60 12.61 -31.63
C PRO A 107 2.75 13.71 -32.68
N LYS A 108 1.73 13.93 -33.52
CA LYS A 108 1.72 14.96 -34.58
C LYS A 108 1.09 16.28 -34.13
N MET A 109 0.86 16.45 -32.83
CA MET A 109 0.29 17.68 -32.25
C MET A 109 1.28 18.30 -31.29
N THR A 110 1.35 19.64 -31.27
CA THR A 110 2.11 20.38 -30.25
C THR A 110 1.50 20.20 -28.86
N VAL A 111 2.24 20.57 -27.80
CA VAL A 111 1.78 20.54 -26.41
C VAL A 111 0.44 21.27 -26.26
N GLU A 112 0.34 22.52 -26.74
CA GLU A 112 -0.92 23.29 -26.65
C GLU A 112 -2.09 22.64 -27.41
N LYS A 113 -1.79 21.98 -28.54
CA LYS A 113 -2.80 21.25 -29.31
C LYS A 113 -3.23 19.95 -28.64
N ASN A 114 -2.32 19.26 -27.95
CA ASN A 114 -2.63 18.10 -27.13
C ASN A 114 -3.56 18.51 -25.97
N ILE A 115 -3.19 19.53 -25.19
CA ILE A 115 -3.99 19.99 -24.04
C ILE A 115 -5.38 20.44 -24.50
N GLY A 116 -5.47 21.25 -25.56
CA GLY A 116 -6.75 21.78 -26.07
C GLY A 116 -7.58 20.79 -26.88
N TYR A 117 -7.13 19.54 -27.08
CA TYR A 117 -7.77 18.59 -27.98
C TYR A 117 -9.20 18.24 -27.56
N GLY A 118 -9.40 17.84 -26.31
CA GLY A 118 -10.73 17.47 -25.78
C GLY A 118 -11.73 18.61 -25.82
N LEU A 119 -11.29 19.86 -25.59
CA LEU A 119 -12.12 21.03 -25.66
C LEU A 119 -12.58 21.32 -27.11
N ARG A 120 -11.69 21.06 -28.09
CA ARG A 120 -12.05 21.22 -29.54
C ARG A 120 -13.11 20.22 -29.98
N ILE A 121 -12.98 18.95 -29.57
CA ILE A 121 -13.99 17.93 -29.89
C ILE A 121 -15.33 18.26 -29.26
N ARG A 122 -15.35 18.88 -28.09
CA ARG A 122 -16.56 19.36 -27.42
C ARG A 122 -17.06 20.71 -27.95
N HIS A 123 -16.54 21.17 -29.07
CA HIS A 123 -16.94 22.42 -29.79
C HIS A 123 -16.87 23.68 -28.92
N ARG A 124 -15.93 23.74 -27.93
CA ARG A 124 -15.73 24.93 -27.11
C ARG A 124 -15.15 26.08 -27.94
N GLY A 125 -15.47 27.31 -27.55
CA GLY A 125 -15.03 28.51 -28.26
C GLY A 125 -13.50 28.70 -28.24
N ARG A 126 -12.90 29.23 -29.31
CA ARG A 126 -11.46 29.46 -29.42
C ARG A 126 -10.88 30.28 -28.26
N LYS A 127 -11.63 31.26 -27.74
CA LYS A 127 -11.23 32.13 -26.64
C LYS A 127 -11.13 31.35 -25.32
N GLU A 128 -12.10 30.46 -25.04
CA GLU A 128 -12.14 29.56 -23.90
C GLU A 128 -11.00 28.55 -23.97
N ILE A 129 -10.81 27.89 -25.11
CA ILE A 129 -9.71 26.93 -25.31
C ILE A 129 -8.35 27.58 -25.01
N ARG A 130 -8.11 28.79 -25.58
CA ARG A 130 -6.85 29.50 -25.35
C ARG A 130 -6.63 29.85 -23.88
N LYS A 131 -7.68 30.30 -23.19
CA LYS A 131 -7.63 30.60 -21.74
C LYS A 131 -7.28 29.36 -20.93
N THR A 132 -8.05 28.28 -21.10
CA THR A 132 -7.82 27.01 -20.37
C THR A 132 -6.44 26.41 -20.65
N VAL A 133 -5.98 26.42 -21.91
CA VAL A 133 -4.64 25.93 -22.28
C VAL A 133 -3.56 26.76 -21.61
N ASN A 134 -3.68 28.09 -21.51
CA ASN A 134 -2.72 28.93 -20.82
C ASN A 134 -2.68 28.62 -19.31
N GLU A 135 -3.83 28.51 -18.67
CA GLU A 135 -3.94 28.18 -17.24
C GLU A 135 -3.30 26.82 -16.94
N LEU A 136 -3.57 25.82 -17.79
CA LEU A 136 -3.01 24.47 -17.59
C LEU A 136 -1.52 24.40 -17.91
N LEU A 137 -1.03 25.12 -18.92
CA LEU A 137 0.42 25.20 -19.19
C LEU A 137 1.16 25.80 -17.98
N SER A 138 0.62 26.85 -17.38
CA SER A 138 1.19 27.45 -16.17
C SER A 138 1.10 26.51 -14.98
N LEU A 139 -0.02 25.80 -14.81
CA LEU A 139 -0.22 24.83 -13.75
C LEU A 139 0.84 23.71 -13.75
N VAL A 140 1.20 23.20 -14.95
CA VAL A 140 2.18 22.13 -15.13
C VAL A 140 3.59 22.64 -15.49
N GLN A 141 3.82 23.97 -15.47
CA GLN A 141 5.11 24.63 -15.75
C GLN A 141 5.73 24.26 -17.11
N LEU A 142 4.91 24.33 -18.16
CA LEU A 142 5.31 23.99 -19.53
C LEU A 142 5.04 25.12 -20.53
N GLU A 143 4.98 26.39 -20.11
CA GLU A 143 4.69 27.54 -20.97
C GLU A 143 5.70 27.65 -22.12
N GLU A 144 6.98 27.48 -21.86
CA GLU A 144 8.05 27.55 -22.86
C GLU A 144 8.02 26.38 -23.84
N HIS A 145 7.37 25.26 -23.46
CA HIS A 145 7.29 24.04 -24.26
C HIS A 145 6.01 23.99 -25.13
N ARG A 146 5.19 25.02 -25.09
CA ARG A 146 3.88 25.14 -25.76
C ARG A 146 3.87 24.65 -27.21
N LYS A 147 4.89 25.03 -28.01
CA LYS A 147 4.97 24.71 -29.43
C LYS A 147 5.75 23.41 -29.74
N LYS A 148 6.35 22.78 -28.73
CA LYS A 148 7.08 21.52 -28.91
C LYS A 148 6.11 20.35 -29.18
N TYR A 149 6.65 19.33 -29.86
CA TYR A 149 5.97 18.05 -30.08
C TYR A 149 6.37 17.05 -28.97
N PRO A 150 5.58 16.00 -28.71
CA PRO A 150 5.90 14.99 -27.71
C PRO A 150 7.33 14.43 -27.81
N SER A 151 7.83 14.17 -29.03
CA SER A 151 9.18 13.67 -29.27
C SER A 151 10.31 14.61 -28.83
N GLN A 152 10.02 15.87 -28.55
CA GLN A 152 10.96 16.90 -28.10
C GLN A 152 10.91 17.12 -26.58
N LEU A 153 10.16 16.30 -25.85
CA LEU A 153 9.92 16.39 -24.41
C LEU A 153 10.55 15.20 -23.69
N SER A 154 11.03 15.41 -22.45
CA SER A 154 11.38 14.33 -21.55
C SER A 154 10.12 13.53 -21.13
N GLY A 155 10.29 12.31 -20.63
CA GLY A 155 9.17 11.48 -20.15
C GLY A 155 8.32 12.20 -19.09
N GLY A 156 8.95 12.86 -18.11
CA GLY A 156 8.23 13.64 -17.11
C GLY A 156 7.45 14.83 -17.69
N GLN A 157 8.02 15.52 -18.71
CA GLN A 157 7.30 16.57 -19.42
C GLN A 157 6.11 16.02 -20.20
N GLN A 158 6.26 14.86 -20.85
CA GLN A 158 5.15 14.20 -21.55
C GLN A 158 4.03 13.82 -20.58
N GLN A 159 4.36 13.33 -19.40
CA GLN A 159 3.40 12.99 -18.36
C GLN A 159 2.63 14.24 -17.88
N ARG A 160 3.31 15.36 -17.63
CA ARG A 160 2.67 16.63 -17.28
C ARG A 160 1.72 17.12 -18.39
N VAL A 161 2.08 16.93 -19.66
CA VAL A 161 1.18 17.23 -20.80
C VAL A 161 -0.05 16.33 -20.78
N ALA A 162 0.10 15.03 -20.48
CA ALA A 162 -1.02 14.09 -20.40
C ALA A 162 -1.99 14.47 -19.26
N ILE A 163 -1.47 14.84 -18.10
CA ILE A 163 -2.26 15.32 -16.97
C ILE A 163 -3.00 16.62 -17.35
N ALA A 164 -2.30 17.62 -17.90
CA ALA A 164 -2.92 18.87 -18.33
C ALA A 164 -4.00 18.65 -19.37
N ARG A 165 -3.78 17.76 -20.36
CA ARG A 165 -4.77 17.37 -21.35
C ARG A 165 -6.03 16.78 -20.70
N THR A 166 -5.84 15.92 -19.69
CA THR A 166 -6.92 15.27 -18.98
C THR A 166 -7.68 16.25 -18.10
N LEU A 167 -7.00 17.16 -17.40
CA LEU A 167 -7.62 18.21 -16.59
C LEU A 167 -8.41 19.25 -17.42
N ALA A 168 -8.09 19.39 -18.72
CA ALA A 168 -8.72 20.40 -19.59
C ALA A 168 -10.25 20.30 -19.66
N TYR A 169 -10.82 19.11 -19.52
CA TYR A 169 -12.27 18.91 -19.53
C TYR A 169 -12.89 18.74 -18.15
N LYS A 170 -12.13 19.04 -17.08
CA LYS A 170 -12.57 19.03 -15.68
C LYS A 170 -13.18 17.68 -15.29
N PRO A 171 -12.38 16.62 -15.23
CA PRO A 171 -12.87 15.31 -14.84
C PRO A 171 -13.30 15.29 -13.36
N GLU A 172 -14.29 14.46 -13.05
CA GLU A 172 -14.75 14.20 -11.69
C GLU A 172 -13.74 13.36 -10.89
N VAL A 173 -13.07 12.42 -11.57
CA VAL A 173 -12.04 11.53 -10.98
C VAL A 173 -10.92 11.33 -12.00
N LEU A 174 -9.67 11.29 -11.53
CA LEU A 174 -8.50 10.95 -12.33
C LEU A 174 -8.07 9.50 -12.06
N LEU A 175 -7.81 8.76 -13.12
CA LEU A 175 -7.35 7.38 -13.09
C LEU A 175 -5.95 7.30 -13.69
N PHE A 176 -4.97 6.75 -12.95
CA PHE A 176 -3.59 6.62 -13.38
C PHE A 176 -3.20 5.14 -13.48
N ASP A 177 -2.86 4.68 -14.68
CA ASP A 177 -2.45 3.31 -14.96
C ASP A 177 -0.92 3.23 -15.06
N GLU A 178 -0.23 2.82 -13.97
CA GLU A 178 1.23 2.72 -13.84
C GLU A 178 2.00 3.94 -14.40
N PRO A 179 1.72 5.16 -13.96
CA PRO A 179 2.16 6.38 -14.64
C PRO A 179 3.67 6.61 -14.63
N PHE A 180 4.45 5.92 -13.79
CA PHE A 180 5.89 6.13 -13.63
C PHE A 180 6.75 5.00 -14.19
N GLY A 181 6.17 3.94 -14.73
CA GLY A 181 6.89 2.74 -15.16
C GLY A 181 7.94 2.96 -16.25
N ALA A 182 7.82 4.02 -17.06
CA ALA A 182 8.73 4.33 -18.16
C ALA A 182 9.89 5.29 -17.80
N LEU A 183 10.04 5.69 -16.52
CA LEU A 183 10.99 6.71 -16.08
C LEU A 183 12.17 6.12 -15.30
N ASP A 184 13.33 6.82 -15.36
CA ASP A 184 14.46 6.52 -14.50
C ASP A 184 14.17 6.85 -13.03
N THR A 185 14.92 6.24 -12.10
CA THR A 185 14.67 6.31 -10.66
C THR A 185 14.67 7.74 -10.10
N GLN A 186 15.62 8.60 -10.51
CA GLN A 186 15.71 9.97 -9.97
C GLN A 186 14.56 10.84 -10.47
N THR A 187 14.26 10.76 -11.76
CA THR A 187 13.12 11.46 -12.37
C THR A 187 11.79 11.02 -11.75
N ARG A 188 11.67 9.72 -11.43
CA ARG A 188 10.47 9.14 -10.81
C ARG A 188 10.17 9.76 -9.45
N VAL A 189 11.15 9.81 -8.52
CA VAL A 189 11.00 10.39 -7.18
C VAL A 189 10.55 11.85 -7.25
N HIS A 190 11.21 12.65 -8.09
CA HIS A 190 10.87 14.07 -8.21
C HIS A 190 9.44 14.26 -8.77
N LEU A 191 9.08 13.51 -9.79
CA LEU A 191 7.81 13.63 -10.47
C LEU A 191 6.62 13.16 -9.61
N ARG A 192 6.79 12.10 -8.78
CA ARG A 192 5.77 11.67 -7.81
C ARG A 192 5.35 12.81 -6.89
N ARG A 193 6.34 13.52 -6.31
CA ARG A 193 6.08 14.68 -5.43
C ARG A 193 5.37 15.82 -6.15
N GLU A 194 5.81 16.14 -7.37
CA GLU A 194 5.19 17.19 -8.16
C GLU A 194 3.74 16.86 -8.51
N ILE A 195 3.45 15.62 -8.93
CA ILE A 195 2.09 15.19 -9.25
C ILE A 195 1.22 15.23 -7.99
N ARG A 196 1.72 14.75 -6.84
CA ARG A 196 0.98 14.84 -5.58
C ARG A 196 0.62 16.28 -5.24
N MET A 197 1.58 17.20 -5.31
CA MET A 197 1.33 18.64 -5.05
C MET A 197 0.31 19.22 -6.04
N LEU A 198 0.41 18.85 -7.32
CA LEU A 198 -0.52 19.29 -8.35
C LEU A 198 -1.94 18.80 -8.07
N LEU A 199 -2.14 17.53 -7.74
CA LEU A 199 -3.44 16.96 -7.41
C LEU A 199 -4.06 17.63 -6.19
N LYS A 200 -3.30 17.85 -5.13
CA LYS A 200 -3.77 18.60 -3.95
C LYS A 200 -4.17 20.04 -4.30
N LYS A 201 -3.44 20.70 -5.21
CA LYS A 201 -3.77 22.07 -5.67
C LYS A 201 -5.05 22.12 -6.46
N VAL A 202 -5.31 21.12 -7.32
CA VAL A 202 -6.55 21.07 -8.15
C VAL A 202 -7.73 20.45 -7.41
N ASN A 203 -7.49 19.81 -6.28
CA ASN A 203 -8.49 19.14 -5.43
C ASN A 203 -9.39 18.16 -6.21
N VAL A 204 -8.80 17.38 -7.13
CA VAL A 204 -9.50 16.34 -7.89
C VAL A 204 -9.13 14.99 -7.32
N PRO A 205 -10.10 14.14 -6.98
CA PRO A 205 -9.82 12.79 -6.48
C PRO A 205 -9.09 11.95 -7.55
N ALA A 206 -8.15 11.11 -7.10
CA ALA A 206 -7.32 10.33 -7.99
C ALA A 206 -7.21 8.87 -7.54
N ILE A 207 -7.26 7.94 -8.49
CA ILE A 207 -6.99 6.52 -8.25
C ILE A 207 -5.74 6.15 -9.05
N PHE A 208 -4.71 5.70 -8.35
CA PHE A 208 -3.47 5.22 -8.94
C PHE A 208 -3.42 3.70 -8.93
N ILE A 209 -2.82 3.13 -9.97
CA ILE A 209 -2.41 1.72 -9.98
C ILE A 209 -0.89 1.67 -10.00
N THR A 210 -0.33 0.86 -9.12
CA THR A 210 1.10 0.53 -9.13
C THR A 210 1.36 -0.84 -8.51
N HIS A 211 2.52 -1.38 -8.77
CA HIS A 211 3.11 -2.52 -8.07
C HIS A 211 4.31 -2.09 -7.20
N ASP A 212 4.65 -0.81 -7.20
CA ASP A 212 5.77 -0.20 -6.47
C ASP A 212 5.27 0.34 -5.12
N GLN A 213 5.84 -0.18 -4.02
CA GLN A 213 5.48 0.20 -2.65
C GLN A 213 5.88 1.65 -2.33
N GLU A 214 7.03 2.12 -2.84
CA GLU A 214 7.47 3.49 -2.62
C GLU A 214 6.53 4.48 -3.31
N GLU A 215 6.04 4.15 -4.52
CA GLU A 215 5.01 4.94 -5.20
C GLU A 215 3.73 5.02 -4.37
N ALA A 216 3.29 3.88 -3.81
CA ALA A 216 2.09 3.83 -2.99
C ALA A 216 2.20 4.70 -1.73
N ILE A 217 3.35 4.65 -1.04
CA ILE A 217 3.62 5.45 0.16
C ILE A 217 3.68 6.95 -0.16
N GLU A 218 4.37 7.32 -1.26
CA GLU A 218 4.57 8.74 -1.58
C GLU A 218 3.33 9.43 -2.15
N LEU A 219 2.48 8.70 -2.88
CA LEU A 219 1.31 9.26 -3.57
C LEU A 219 0.02 9.15 -2.77
N GLY A 220 -0.19 8.00 -2.10
CA GLY A 220 -1.47 7.67 -1.50
C GLY A 220 -1.77 8.43 -0.21
N ASP A 221 -2.97 8.92 -0.09
CA ASP A 221 -3.57 9.25 1.21
C ASP A 221 -4.07 7.95 1.87
N ARG A 222 -4.62 7.04 1.05
CA ARG A 222 -4.92 5.65 1.41
C ARG A 222 -4.38 4.69 0.35
N ILE A 223 -4.10 3.47 0.77
CA ILE A 223 -3.66 2.36 -0.08
C ILE A 223 -4.67 1.23 0.06
N ALA A 224 -5.09 0.65 -1.06
CA ALA A 224 -5.87 -0.57 -1.15
C ALA A 224 -4.97 -1.69 -1.66
N VAL A 225 -4.63 -2.67 -0.80
CA VAL A 225 -3.77 -3.81 -1.16
C VAL A 225 -4.62 -4.92 -1.77
N LEU A 226 -4.28 -5.29 -3.00
CA LEU A 226 -4.96 -6.30 -3.79
C LEU A 226 -4.11 -7.54 -3.96
N ASN A 227 -4.70 -8.70 -3.74
CA ASN A 227 -4.09 -10.00 -3.94
C ASN A 227 -5.06 -10.94 -4.65
N ALA A 228 -4.64 -11.56 -5.75
CA ALA A 228 -5.39 -12.59 -6.50
C ALA A 228 -6.88 -12.25 -6.72
N GLY A 229 -7.22 -10.99 -6.99
CA GLY A 229 -8.59 -10.54 -7.23
C GLY A 229 -9.39 -10.15 -6.00
N HIS A 230 -8.80 -10.20 -4.80
CA HIS A 230 -9.41 -9.80 -3.52
C HIS A 230 -8.79 -8.52 -2.97
N LEU A 231 -9.57 -7.74 -2.23
CA LEU A 231 -9.10 -6.61 -1.45
C LEU A 231 -8.71 -7.10 -0.04
N GLU A 232 -7.40 -7.16 0.22
CA GLU A 232 -6.87 -7.66 1.50
C GLU A 232 -7.01 -6.63 2.63
N GLN A 233 -6.65 -5.37 2.32
CA GLN A 233 -6.70 -4.29 3.31
C GLN A 233 -6.77 -2.93 2.59
N ILE A 234 -7.43 -1.96 3.24
CA ILE A 234 -7.42 -0.56 2.85
C ILE A 234 -7.17 0.31 4.09
N GLY A 235 -6.26 1.28 3.99
CA GLY A 235 -5.88 2.16 5.08
C GLY A 235 -4.84 3.18 4.66
N THR A 236 -4.41 4.02 5.58
CA THR A 236 -3.26 4.91 5.35
C THR A 236 -1.96 4.10 5.16
N PRO A 237 -0.94 4.64 4.51
CA PRO A 237 0.36 3.95 4.38
C PRO A 237 0.91 3.47 5.73
N GLU A 238 0.76 4.28 6.78
CA GLU A 238 1.23 3.96 8.13
C GLU A 238 0.44 2.81 8.76
N GLU A 239 -0.89 2.78 8.61
CA GLU A 239 -1.74 1.68 9.09
C GLU A 239 -1.40 0.37 8.40
N ILE A 240 -1.26 0.36 7.06
CA ILE A 240 -0.90 -0.82 6.28
C ILE A 240 0.46 -1.38 6.71
N TYR A 241 1.43 -0.48 6.99
CA TYR A 241 2.77 -0.88 7.37
C TYR A 241 2.86 -1.43 8.80
N ASN A 242 2.26 -0.70 9.76
CA ASN A 242 2.38 -1.02 11.19
C ASN A 242 1.34 -2.05 11.66
N HIS A 243 0.18 -2.11 11.01
CA HIS A 243 -0.96 -2.97 11.38
C HIS A 243 -1.46 -3.76 10.16
N PRO A 244 -0.63 -4.63 9.56
CA PRO A 244 -1.06 -5.46 8.44
C PRO A 244 -2.18 -6.40 8.89
N ALA A 245 -3.22 -6.55 8.06
CA ALA A 245 -4.36 -7.42 8.36
C ALA A 245 -4.08 -8.90 8.03
N THR A 246 -3.19 -9.17 7.05
CA THR A 246 -2.89 -10.52 6.59
C THR A 246 -1.38 -10.74 6.42
N GLU A 247 -0.96 -12.01 6.37
CA GLU A 247 0.42 -12.38 6.05
C GLU A 247 0.86 -11.82 4.69
N HIS A 248 -0.06 -11.82 3.71
CA HIS A 248 0.21 -11.24 2.39
C HIS A 248 0.55 -9.75 2.49
N VAL A 249 -0.26 -8.98 3.18
CA VAL A 249 -0.01 -7.54 3.38
C VAL A 249 1.31 -7.31 4.11
N ALA A 250 1.58 -8.04 5.18
CA ALA A 250 2.81 -7.92 5.96
C ALA A 250 4.07 -8.19 5.12
N THR A 251 4.04 -9.22 4.28
CA THR A 251 5.18 -9.63 3.44
C THR A 251 5.31 -8.81 2.17
N PHE A 252 4.20 -8.49 1.53
CA PHE A 252 4.17 -7.70 0.29
C PHE A 252 4.50 -6.23 0.56
N PHE A 253 4.04 -5.65 1.68
CA PHE A 253 4.26 -4.25 2.02
C PHE A 253 5.26 -4.12 3.17
N GLY A 254 6.57 -4.07 2.83
CA GLY A 254 7.67 -3.87 3.80
C GLY A 254 8.41 -5.13 4.21
N ALA A 255 8.25 -6.27 3.47
CA ALA A 255 9.05 -7.49 3.61
C ALA A 255 9.17 -8.01 5.06
N ALA A 256 8.06 -8.10 5.80
CA ALA A 256 8.05 -8.60 7.16
C ALA A 256 8.56 -10.05 7.26
N ASN A 257 9.24 -10.33 8.35
CA ASN A 257 9.52 -11.70 8.78
C ASN A 257 8.24 -12.31 9.33
N ILE A 258 8.01 -13.60 9.05
CA ILE A 258 6.84 -14.34 9.50
C ILE A 258 7.29 -15.62 10.21
N LEU A 259 6.81 -15.82 11.43
CA LEU A 259 6.98 -17.06 12.17
C LEU A 259 5.62 -17.64 12.54
N SER A 260 5.51 -18.97 12.43
CA SER A 260 4.30 -19.69 12.86
C SER A 260 4.35 -19.95 14.34
N GLY A 261 3.25 -19.72 15.04
CA GLY A 261 3.11 -19.96 16.47
C GLY A 261 1.71 -20.43 16.85
N VAL A 262 1.50 -20.66 18.13
CA VAL A 262 0.21 -21.07 18.68
C VAL A 262 -0.09 -20.19 19.91
N VAL A 263 -1.35 -19.77 20.05
CA VAL A 263 -1.80 -19.01 21.22
C VAL A 263 -1.87 -19.92 22.45
N ARG A 264 -1.17 -19.55 23.53
CA ARG A 264 -1.24 -20.23 24.82
C ARG A 264 -1.11 -19.26 25.99
N ALA A 265 -2.09 -19.30 26.89
CA ALA A 265 -2.10 -18.50 28.12
C ALA A 265 -1.81 -17.00 27.91
N GLY A 266 -2.31 -16.40 26.83
CA GLY A 266 -2.06 -14.99 26.47
C GLY A 266 -0.69 -14.70 25.88
N HIS A 267 0.03 -15.73 25.44
CA HIS A 267 1.32 -15.64 24.76
C HIS A 267 1.22 -16.29 23.37
N VAL A 268 2.20 -16.01 22.52
CA VAL A 268 2.42 -16.76 21.28
C VAL A 268 3.61 -17.67 21.49
N GLU A 269 3.40 -18.99 21.46
CA GLU A 269 4.46 -19.99 21.55
C GLU A 269 5.01 -20.32 20.17
N ILE A 270 6.34 -20.25 20.02
CA ILE A 270 7.09 -20.58 18.80
C ILE A 270 8.25 -21.49 19.21
N GLY A 271 8.14 -22.79 18.95
CA GLY A 271 9.10 -23.76 19.49
C GLY A 271 9.17 -23.71 21.03
N THR A 272 10.33 -23.39 21.58
CA THR A 272 10.52 -23.20 23.03
C THR A 272 10.35 -21.75 23.49
N ALA A 273 10.20 -20.79 22.57
CA ALA A 273 10.01 -19.40 22.92
C ALA A 273 8.54 -19.09 23.26
N SER A 274 8.32 -18.34 24.35
CA SER A 274 7.01 -17.87 24.79
C SER A 274 7.01 -16.33 24.74
N ILE A 275 6.29 -15.76 23.79
CA ILE A 275 6.32 -14.34 23.47
C ILE A 275 5.05 -13.68 24.03
N PRO A 276 5.17 -12.76 25.01
CA PRO A 276 4.02 -12.09 25.58
C PRO A 276 3.35 -11.22 24.54
N ALA A 277 2.05 -11.44 24.26
CA ALA A 277 1.27 -10.71 23.27
C ALA A 277 -0.02 -10.20 23.91
N LYS A 278 -0.41 -8.97 23.53
CA LYS A 278 -1.75 -8.44 23.85
C LYS A 278 -2.73 -8.99 22.82
N LEU A 279 -3.33 -10.13 23.13
CA LEU A 279 -4.30 -10.80 22.27
C LEU A 279 -5.71 -10.41 22.69
N ASP A 280 -6.55 -10.00 21.74
CA ASP A 280 -7.97 -9.81 21.98
C ASP A 280 -8.66 -11.19 22.02
N PRO A 281 -9.30 -11.58 23.14
CA PRO A 281 -9.97 -12.87 23.24
C PRO A 281 -11.13 -13.05 22.23
N ALA A 282 -11.64 -11.95 21.65
CA ALA A 282 -12.64 -12.02 20.59
C ALA A 282 -12.07 -12.46 19.23
N GLU A 283 -10.78 -12.21 19.00
CA GLU A 283 -10.08 -12.55 17.75
C GLU A 283 -9.21 -13.80 17.86
N PHE A 284 -8.62 -14.06 19.05
CA PHE A 284 -7.63 -15.13 19.24
C PHE A 284 -8.05 -16.08 20.35
N GLN A 285 -8.13 -17.36 20.03
CA GLN A 285 -8.53 -18.42 20.95
C GLN A 285 -7.34 -19.26 21.42
N GLU A 286 -7.47 -19.85 22.59
CA GLU A 286 -6.47 -20.81 23.14
C GLU A 286 -6.26 -21.99 22.18
N GLY A 287 -5.02 -22.29 21.86
CA GLY A 287 -4.62 -23.34 20.93
C GLY A 287 -4.73 -22.95 19.46
N GLN A 288 -5.16 -21.74 19.13
CA GLN A 288 -5.28 -21.28 17.75
C GLN A 288 -3.89 -21.08 17.10
N PRO A 289 -3.67 -21.61 15.87
CA PRO A 289 -2.47 -21.30 15.11
C PRO A 289 -2.52 -19.82 14.66
N VAL A 290 -1.37 -19.14 14.79
CA VAL A 290 -1.20 -17.74 14.44
C VAL A 290 0.11 -17.51 13.72
N LYS A 291 0.25 -16.35 13.09
CA LYS A 291 1.50 -15.87 12.51
C LYS A 291 2.00 -14.67 13.31
N LEU A 292 3.26 -14.69 13.69
CA LEU A 292 3.95 -13.54 14.26
C LEU A 292 4.66 -12.80 13.12
N ALA A 293 4.22 -11.58 12.83
CA ALA A 293 4.80 -10.71 11.81
C ALA A 293 5.60 -9.59 12.46
N PHE A 294 6.84 -9.36 12.02
CA PHE A 294 7.70 -8.28 12.50
C PHE A 294 8.64 -7.77 11.40
N ARG A 295 8.95 -6.49 11.46
CA ARG A 295 9.76 -5.84 10.44
C ARG A 295 11.26 -6.12 10.62
N PRO A 296 12.08 -6.11 9.55
CA PRO A 296 13.53 -6.27 9.66
C PRO A 296 14.20 -5.25 10.59
N GLU A 297 13.70 -4.01 10.64
CA GLU A 297 14.19 -2.94 11.52
C GLU A 297 13.71 -3.06 12.97
N ASP A 298 12.70 -3.87 13.26
CA ASP A 298 12.24 -4.13 14.64
C ASP A 298 13.12 -5.15 15.35
N ILE A 299 13.99 -5.84 14.64
CA ILE A 299 14.92 -6.78 15.21
C ILE A 299 16.08 -6.03 15.87
N VAL A 300 16.35 -6.38 17.11
CA VAL A 300 17.51 -5.90 17.88
C VAL A 300 18.42 -7.09 18.16
N LEU A 301 19.67 -6.99 17.69
CA LEU A 301 20.68 -8.01 17.93
C LEU A 301 21.55 -7.60 19.12
N SER A 302 21.86 -8.57 19.99
CA SER A 302 22.79 -8.38 21.10
C SER A 302 23.72 -9.60 21.27
N LYS A 303 24.79 -9.42 22.02
CA LYS A 303 25.62 -10.55 22.44
C LYS A 303 24.92 -11.32 23.56
N ALA A 304 25.26 -12.61 23.71
CA ALA A 304 24.62 -13.54 24.66
C ALA A 304 24.57 -13.04 26.12
N ASP A 305 25.49 -12.13 26.51
CA ASP A 305 25.63 -11.68 27.88
C ASP A 305 24.79 -10.44 28.25
N SER A 306 24.00 -9.87 27.32
CA SER A 306 23.25 -8.63 27.57
C SER A 306 21.92 -8.59 26.84
N LEU A 307 20.83 -8.76 27.59
CA LEU A 307 19.48 -8.48 27.08
C LEU A 307 19.21 -6.99 27.16
N PRO A 308 18.88 -6.33 26.05
CA PRO A 308 18.51 -4.92 26.07
C PRO A 308 17.23 -4.69 26.88
N PRO A 309 17.19 -3.74 27.83
CA PRO A 309 16.02 -3.51 28.66
C PRO A 309 14.79 -3.13 27.81
N GLY A 310 13.61 -3.66 28.18
CA GLY A 310 12.34 -3.35 27.53
C GLY A 310 12.18 -3.94 26.13
N ARG A 311 12.97 -4.96 25.76
CA ARG A 311 12.83 -5.71 24.51
C ARG A 311 12.22 -7.07 24.76
N ILE A 312 11.55 -7.60 23.75
CA ILE A 312 10.92 -8.90 23.78
C ILE A 312 11.93 -9.91 23.25
N LEU A 313 12.35 -10.85 24.07
CA LEU A 313 13.24 -11.92 23.65
C LEU A 313 12.50 -12.84 22.67
N LEU A 314 13.06 -13.02 21.48
CA LEU A 314 12.54 -13.96 20.49
C LEU A 314 13.25 -15.32 20.58
N SER A 315 14.57 -15.32 20.41
CA SER A 315 15.37 -16.54 20.41
C SER A 315 16.88 -16.22 20.46
N SER A 316 17.72 -17.22 20.58
CA SER A 316 19.11 -17.18 20.13
C SER A 316 19.20 -17.52 18.64
N GLY A 317 20.34 -17.25 18.01
CA GLY A 317 20.54 -17.55 16.59
C GLY A 317 21.98 -17.32 16.15
N PHE A 318 22.23 -17.61 14.88
CA PHE A 318 23.50 -17.40 14.20
C PHE A 318 23.36 -16.56 12.98
N ILE A 319 24.38 -15.75 12.69
CA ILE A 319 24.45 -14.93 11.47
C ILE A 319 24.83 -15.82 10.29
N GLU A 320 23.98 -15.92 9.29
CA GLU A 320 24.25 -16.63 8.04
C GLU A 320 24.98 -15.73 7.03
N GLU A 321 24.48 -14.51 6.85
CA GLU A 321 24.99 -13.58 5.86
C GLU A 321 24.89 -12.14 6.34
N ILE A 322 25.84 -11.31 5.93
CA ILE A 322 25.82 -9.88 6.13
C ILE A 322 26.03 -9.21 4.78
N SER A 323 25.10 -8.34 4.40
CA SER A 323 25.17 -7.57 3.15
C SER A 323 25.07 -6.07 3.40
N PHE A 324 25.92 -5.30 2.71
CA PHE A 324 25.93 -3.86 2.80
C PHE A 324 24.86 -3.23 1.91
N GLY A 325 23.92 -2.50 2.48
CA GLY A 325 22.83 -1.81 1.80
C GLY A 325 23.00 -0.29 1.70
N GLY A 326 24.22 0.25 1.85
CA GLY A 326 24.50 1.69 1.80
C GLY A 326 24.22 2.41 3.11
N ALA A 327 22.99 2.81 3.35
CA ALA A 327 22.57 3.49 4.58
C ALA A 327 22.39 2.52 5.76
N TYR A 328 22.20 1.24 5.49
CA TYR A 328 21.96 0.18 6.45
C TYR A 328 22.77 -1.09 6.10
N GLU A 329 22.87 -1.99 7.05
CA GLU A 329 23.36 -3.35 6.89
C GLU A 329 22.18 -4.32 6.98
N ARG A 330 22.10 -5.28 6.07
CA ARG A 330 21.13 -6.37 6.12
C ARG A 330 21.82 -7.61 6.66
N VAL A 331 21.25 -8.22 7.67
CA VAL A 331 21.75 -9.42 8.32
C VAL A 331 20.71 -10.53 8.16
N THR A 332 21.13 -11.64 7.54
CA THR A 332 20.32 -12.86 7.47
C THR A 332 20.69 -13.74 8.67
N LEU A 333 19.71 -14.18 9.43
CA LEU A 333 19.84 -14.91 10.67
C LEU A 333 19.12 -16.24 10.58
N ARG A 334 19.68 -17.26 11.19
CA ARG A 334 18.99 -18.51 11.52
C ARG A 334 18.69 -18.56 13.00
N LEU A 335 17.42 -18.68 13.37
CA LEU A 335 16.99 -18.77 14.76
C LEU A 335 17.14 -20.20 15.27
N ASP A 336 17.46 -20.31 16.56
CA ASP A 336 17.53 -21.58 17.27
C ASP A 336 16.46 -21.61 18.37
N PHE A 337 15.39 -22.35 18.13
CA PHE A 337 14.28 -22.54 19.05
C PHE A 337 14.44 -23.82 19.91
N SER A 338 15.56 -24.51 19.84
CA SER A 338 15.81 -25.72 20.65
C SER A 338 16.32 -25.40 22.06
N ALA A 339 16.89 -24.21 22.27
CA ALA A 339 17.34 -23.76 23.58
C ALA A 339 16.19 -23.06 24.33
N PRO A 340 16.00 -23.36 25.66
CA PRO A 340 15.00 -22.69 26.48
C PRO A 340 15.32 -21.17 26.57
N PRO A 341 14.30 -20.27 26.54
CA PRO A 341 14.51 -18.83 26.70
C PRO A 341 15.09 -18.51 28.08
N ALA A 342 16.03 -17.56 28.13
CA ALA A 342 16.70 -17.09 29.34
C ALA A 342 15.75 -16.28 30.26
N ASN A 343 14.76 -16.92 30.87
CA ASN A 343 13.86 -16.27 31.83
C ASN A 343 14.11 -16.69 33.30
N GLU A 344 15.17 -17.45 33.60
CA GLU A 344 15.56 -17.69 34.97
C GLU A 344 16.95 -17.08 35.27
N PRO A 345 17.10 -16.29 36.35
CA PRO A 345 18.34 -15.57 36.68
C PRO A 345 19.41 -16.45 37.35
N SER A 346 19.57 -17.68 36.91
CA SER A 346 20.63 -18.56 37.46
C SER A 346 21.16 -19.49 36.38
N ASP A 347 22.32 -19.12 35.90
CA ASP A 347 23.27 -19.88 35.09
C ASP A 347 23.38 -19.51 33.61
N THR A 348 24.16 -18.45 33.37
CA THR A 348 24.59 -17.98 32.05
C THR A 348 25.43 -18.99 31.26
N SER A 349 25.79 -20.14 31.87
CA SER A 349 26.62 -21.18 31.25
C SER A 349 25.86 -22.12 30.29
N TYR A 350 24.53 -22.10 30.28
CA TYR A 350 23.72 -23.02 29.47
C TYR A 350 23.55 -22.60 27.99
N TYR A 351 23.87 -21.37 27.65
CA TYR A 351 23.64 -20.84 26.30
C TYR A 351 24.72 -21.13 25.25
N LEU A 352 25.78 -21.81 25.68
CA LEU A 352 26.89 -22.22 24.81
C LEU A 352 26.92 -23.72 24.53
N THR A 353 25.79 -24.41 24.53
CA THR A 353 25.80 -25.78 24.02
C THR A 353 26.03 -25.75 22.52
N THR A 354 27.19 -26.23 22.18
CA THR A 354 27.77 -26.45 20.86
C THR A 354 26.94 -27.40 19.99
N GLN A 355 25.72 -27.04 19.64
CA GLN A 355 25.05 -27.66 18.49
C GLN A 355 25.49 -26.90 17.24
N THR A 356 26.14 -27.63 16.35
CA THR A 356 26.63 -27.10 15.09
C THR A 356 25.44 -26.66 14.23
N PRO A 357 25.58 -25.65 13.33
CA PRO A 357 24.51 -25.12 12.46
C PRO A 357 23.86 -26.15 11.54
N GLU A 358 24.33 -27.39 11.55
CA GLU A 358 23.85 -28.45 10.66
C GLU A 358 22.56 -29.14 11.13
N ASP A 359 22.17 -29.02 12.41
CA ASP A 359 21.03 -29.75 12.96
C ASP A 359 19.68 -29.02 12.83
N ASN A 360 19.66 -27.75 12.44
CA ASN A 360 18.42 -26.95 12.33
C ASN A 360 18.18 -26.42 10.89
N ARG A 361 18.27 -27.31 9.90
CA ARG A 361 18.14 -26.97 8.48
C ARG A 361 16.72 -26.51 8.06
N ASP A 362 15.71 -26.76 8.88
CA ASP A 362 14.31 -26.48 8.57
C ASP A 362 13.83 -25.10 9.06
N ALA A 363 14.61 -24.39 9.88
CA ALA A 363 14.24 -23.05 10.33
C ALA A 363 14.40 -22.03 9.20
N LYS A 364 13.29 -21.39 8.83
CA LYS A 364 13.28 -20.32 7.81
C LYS A 364 14.17 -19.16 8.26
N PRO A 365 15.11 -18.68 7.44
CA PRO A 365 15.95 -17.55 7.80
C PRO A 365 15.11 -16.28 7.96
N ILE A 366 15.48 -15.44 8.93
CA ILE A 366 14.90 -14.11 9.11
C ILE A 366 15.90 -13.03 8.71
N ILE A 367 15.38 -11.85 8.39
CA ILE A 367 16.17 -10.71 7.94
C ILE A 367 16.07 -9.59 8.98
N ALA A 368 17.21 -9.11 9.46
CA ALA A 368 17.34 -7.91 10.28
C ALA A 368 17.96 -6.77 9.47
N THR A 369 17.53 -5.55 9.74
CA THR A 369 18.15 -4.33 9.19
C THR A 369 18.77 -3.53 10.32
N ARG A 370 20.06 -3.16 10.15
CA ARG A 370 20.84 -2.42 11.14
C ARG A 370 21.33 -1.09 10.59
N THR A 371 21.20 -0.05 11.36
CA THR A 371 21.76 1.27 11.06
C THR A 371 23.27 1.28 11.22
N LYS A 372 23.97 2.26 10.62
CA LYS A 372 25.41 2.44 10.80
C LYS A 372 25.83 2.58 12.29
N SER A 373 24.98 3.22 13.10
CA SER A 373 25.21 3.36 14.53
C SER A 373 25.19 2.01 15.26
N GLU A 374 24.19 1.16 14.97
CA GLU A 374 24.09 -0.19 15.53
C GLU A 374 25.27 -1.09 15.11
N VAL A 375 25.70 -0.97 13.85
CA VAL A 375 26.89 -1.68 13.34
C VAL A 375 28.16 -1.26 14.10
N SER A 376 28.31 0.05 14.37
CA SER A 376 29.48 0.55 15.11
C SER A 376 29.50 0.11 16.58
N ILE A 377 28.33 0.03 17.21
CA ILE A 377 28.20 -0.41 18.61
C ILE A 377 28.44 -1.92 18.74
N LEU A 378 27.91 -2.72 17.80
CA LEU A 378 28.00 -4.16 17.80
C LEU A 378 28.50 -4.66 16.43
N PRO A 379 29.79 -4.67 16.17
CA PRO A 379 30.33 -5.28 14.96
C PRO A 379 30.10 -6.79 14.97
N LEU A 380 29.49 -7.31 13.92
CA LEU A 380 29.12 -8.71 13.77
C LEU A 380 29.83 -9.34 12.56
N ARG A 381 29.99 -10.67 12.59
CA ARG A 381 30.54 -11.48 11.51
C ARG A 381 29.64 -12.67 11.22
N THR A 382 29.77 -13.23 10.05
CA THR A 382 29.15 -14.52 9.69
C THR A 382 29.52 -15.59 10.71
N ARG A 383 28.54 -16.37 11.16
CA ARG A 383 28.61 -17.40 12.22
C ARG A 383 28.70 -16.87 13.64
N ASP A 384 28.68 -15.55 13.86
CA ASP A 384 28.60 -15.05 15.25
C ASP A 384 27.27 -15.49 15.89
N PRO A 385 27.30 -15.99 17.14
CA PRO A 385 26.08 -16.21 17.89
C PRO A 385 25.51 -14.88 18.37
N VAL A 386 24.19 -14.75 18.31
CA VAL A 386 23.47 -13.54 18.70
C VAL A 386 22.19 -13.89 19.45
N VAL A 387 21.80 -13.01 20.35
CA VAL A 387 20.46 -12.99 20.93
C VAL A 387 19.59 -12.05 20.07
N VAL A 388 18.43 -12.54 19.69
CA VAL A 388 17.46 -11.85 18.82
C VAL A 388 16.29 -11.39 19.67
N CYS A 389 16.09 -10.08 19.71
CA CYS A 389 14.99 -9.44 20.40
C CYS A 389 14.15 -8.63 19.42
N LEU A 390 12.88 -8.39 19.78
CA LEU A 390 11.95 -7.57 19.01
C LEU A 390 11.63 -6.26 19.72
N ARG A 391 11.49 -5.18 18.94
CA ARG A 391 10.92 -3.89 19.37
C ARG A 391 9.41 -3.95 19.35
N SER A 392 8.86 -4.46 18.25
CA SER A 392 7.43 -4.60 18.00
C SER A 392 7.15 -5.80 17.10
N PHE A 393 5.92 -6.26 17.11
CA PHE A 393 5.40 -7.31 16.23
C PHE A 393 3.87 -7.21 16.15
N THR A 394 3.30 -7.86 15.14
CA THR A 394 1.85 -8.04 14.98
C THR A 394 1.52 -9.52 14.97
N VAL A 395 0.45 -9.90 15.67
CA VAL A 395 -0.09 -11.27 15.60
C VAL A 395 -1.20 -11.28 14.55
N LEU A 396 -1.08 -12.19 13.59
CA LEU A 396 -2.02 -12.35 12.49
C LEU A 396 -2.74 -13.70 12.64
N PRO A 397 -4.05 -13.74 12.38
CA PRO A 397 -4.77 -15.01 12.30
C PRO A 397 -4.26 -15.83 11.12
N THR A 398 -4.23 -17.15 11.26
CA THR A 398 -4.04 -18.04 10.12
C THR A 398 -5.39 -18.16 9.41
N ILE A 399 -5.50 -17.71 8.17
CA ILE A 399 -6.66 -17.91 7.32
C ILE A 399 -6.46 -19.26 6.64
N ASP A 400 -7.36 -20.23 6.94
CA ASP A 400 -7.39 -21.56 6.30
C ASP A 400 -7.76 -21.47 4.81
#